data_c2469a5ca047d1c3a5cc5cdfeac16bf6
#
_entry.id   c2469a5ca047d1c3a5cc5cdfeac16bf6
#
_cell.length_a   1.000
_cell.length_b   1.000
_cell.length_c   1.000
_cell.angle_alpha   90.00
_cell.angle_beta   90.00
_cell.angle_gamma   90.00
#
_symmetry.space_group_name_H-M   'P 1'
#
loop_
_entity.id
_entity.type
_entity.pdbx_description
1 polymer ?
#
loop_
_entity_poly.entity_id
_entity_poly.type
_entity_poly.pdbx_seq_one_letter_code
_entity_poly.pdbx_strand_id
1 'polypeptide(L)'
;MKFYQNLFQNNIKYGQTLFPIYILLLFISTILSLEQDNFPLINISPGLYALQLSIGYPQHDFLLLVDTSSKYTWVRGTNCTFCAFTDNIYDEEASISVIHQDEISYTTMSDIKGSVSGNILYDDIKIGDFYATKIELLVASEDEYQESADGVLSLKYPKDPNDVRNILNKLYLSGFIKKKILYFNFKDEMAGILKIGSIPDYITNDKKNYSTCHINDNNNNWNCLITHILLDDNFNFYLANVIDANAIFSTGLEKIYVPKDNLDLFINNYFKSFPNYDEKSCSVKVISEIHQIYCLRNFLNIKGPSIHFIMNGYAYRISFDDLFEDVYTDSYNSYKLFKIEFYETEKNEWYFGTIFLKQYEVVFDAENKLMGFYGDNKYDFTKYTNEDYEEYCWYNTVSVILLFLVIIIPMIYEVTHKMK
;
A
#
# COMPACT_ATOMS: atom_id res chain seq x y z
N MET A 1 -63.61 -31.28 -27.02
CA MET A 1 -63.49 -30.44 -25.81
C MET A 1 -62.59 -31.06 -24.74
N LYS A 2 -62.59 -32.36 -24.45
CA LYS A 2 -61.68 -33.00 -23.48
C LYS A 2 -60.20 -33.00 -23.85
N PHE A 3 -59.84 -32.94 -25.13
CA PHE A 3 -58.44 -32.94 -25.61
C PHE A 3 -57.72 -31.60 -25.34
N TYR A 4 -58.44 -30.49 -25.45
CA TYR A 4 -57.87 -29.15 -25.17
C TYR A 4 -57.71 -28.87 -23.66
N GLN A 5 -58.55 -29.46 -22.80
CA GLN A 5 -58.40 -29.32 -21.35
C GLN A 5 -57.16 -30.06 -20.81
N ASN A 6 -56.77 -31.19 -21.40
CA ASN A 6 -55.57 -31.93 -20.98
C ASN A 6 -54.27 -31.24 -21.45
N LEU A 7 -54.28 -30.57 -22.58
CA LEU A 7 -53.12 -29.76 -23.02
C LEU A 7 -52.87 -28.52 -22.17
N PHE A 8 -53.95 -27.86 -21.71
CA PHE A 8 -53.87 -26.72 -20.82
C PHE A 8 -53.41 -27.11 -19.40
N GLN A 9 -53.90 -28.23 -18.85
CA GLN A 9 -53.46 -28.70 -17.53
C GLN A 9 -52.06 -29.22 -17.51
N ASN A 10 -51.53 -29.80 -18.58
CA ASN A 10 -50.12 -30.21 -18.68
C ASN A 10 -49.19 -29.00 -18.80
N ASN A 11 -49.53 -27.95 -19.55
CA ASN A 11 -48.75 -26.75 -19.66
C ASN A 11 -48.67 -25.96 -18.34
N ILE A 12 -49.75 -25.99 -17.53
CA ILE A 12 -49.71 -25.35 -16.19
C ILE A 12 -48.83 -26.14 -15.22
N LYS A 13 -48.82 -27.49 -15.29
CA LYS A 13 -47.89 -28.29 -14.45
C LYS A 13 -46.41 -28.09 -14.83
N TYR A 14 -46.10 -27.98 -16.13
CA TYR A 14 -44.73 -27.70 -16.60
C TYR A 14 -44.29 -26.26 -16.22
N GLY A 15 -45.21 -25.29 -16.31
CA GLY A 15 -44.93 -23.91 -15.88
C GLY A 15 -44.65 -23.78 -14.38
N GLN A 16 -45.36 -24.55 -13.55
CA GLN A 16 -45.16 -24.54 -12.09
C GLN A 16 -43.84 -25.20 -11.64
N THR A 17 -43.28 -26.14 -12.41
CA THR A 17 -41.99 -26.77 -12.10
C THR A 17 -40.80 -26.04 -12.72
N LEU A 18 -40.98 -25.34 -13.84
CA LEU A 18 -39.89 -24.58 -14.50
C LEU A 18 -39.64 -23.21 -13.84
N PHE A 19 -40.66 -22.59 -13.27
CA PHE A 19 -40.54 -21.29 -12.64
C PHE A 19 -39.55 -21.27 -11.46
N PRO A 20 -39.60 -22.22 -10.48
CA PRO A 20 -38.59 -22.27 -9.42
C PRO A 20 -37.18 -22.60 -9.93
N ILE A 21 -37.06 -23.41 -10.99
CA ILE A 21 -35.76 -23.70 -11.62
C ILE A 21 -35.20 -22.43 -12.28
N TYR A 22 -36.02 -21.64 -12.96
CA TYR A 22 -35.61 -20.37 -13.56
C TYR A 22 -35.18 -19.34 -12.49
N ILE A 23 -35.94 -19.24 -11.41
CA ILE A 23 -35.54 -18.39 -10.27
C ILE A 23 -34.24 -18.88 -9.64
N LEU A 24 -34.04 -20.19 -9.46
CA LEU A 24 -32.81 -20.76 -8.95
C LEU A 24 -31.64 -20.48 -9.88
N LEU A 25 -31.81 -20.59 -11.20
CA LEU A 25 -30.80 -20.26 -12.20
C LEU A 25 -30.48 -18.77 -12.20
N LEU A 26 -31.47 -17.89 -12.03
CA LEU A 26 -31.26 -16.45 -11.86
C LEU A 26 -30.49 -16.14 -10.55
N PHE A 27 -30.83 -16.81 -9.45
CA PHE A 27 -30.09 -16.68 -8.21
C PHE A 27 -28.65 -17.18 -8.31
N ILE A 28 -28.44 -18.33 -8.95
CA ILE A 28 -27.10 -18.86 -9.22
C ILE A 28 -26.30 -17.91 -10.14
N SER A 29 -26.94 -17.37 -11.20
CA SER A 29 -26.26 -16.41 -12.08
C SER A 29 -25.94 -15.08 -11.38
N THR A 30 -26.80 -14.61 -10.48
CA THR A 30 -26.49 -13.41 -9.67
C THR A 30 -25.41 -13.67 -8.62
N ILE A 31 -25.38 -14.86 -8.00
CA ILE A 31 -24.30 -15.24 -7.08
C ILE A 31 -22.96 -15.39 -7.85
N LEU A 32 -22.97 -16.02 -9.03
CA LEU A 32 -21.78 -16.14 -9.87
C LEU A 32 -21.31 -14.80 -10.45
N SER A 33 -22.22 -13.84 -10.66
CA SER A 33 -21.84 -12.48 -11.10
C SER A 33 -21.31 -11.57 -9.98
N LEU A 34 -21.51 -11.95 -8.70
CA LEU A 34 -21.07 -11.19 -7.54
C LEU A 34 -19.56 -11.39 -7.21
N GLU A 35 -18.90 -12.40 -7.77
CA GLU A 35 -17.48 -12.71 -7.51
C GLU A 35 -16.53 -12.31 -8.65
N GLN A 36 -17.03 -11.72 -9.71
CA GLN A 36 -16.28 -11.47 -10.96
C GLN A 36 -15.14 -10.44 -10.82
N ASP A 37 -15.12 -9.67 -9.75
CA ASP A 37 -14.14 -8.59 -9.49
C ASP A 37 -13.14 -8.90 -8.35
N ASN A 38 -13.19 -10.11 -7.78
CA ASN A 38 -12.29 -10.59 -6.73
C ASN A 38 -11.19 -11.49 -7.34
N PHE A 39 -9.95 -11.10 -7.18
CA PHE A 39 -8.79 -11.85 -7.67
C PHE A 39 -7.95 -12.34 -6.50
N PRO A 40 -7.77 -13.66 -6.34
CA PRO A 40 -6.88 -14.20 -5.34
C PRO A 40 -5.43 -13.83 -5.66
N LEU A 41 -4.70 -13.37 -4.67
CA LEU A 41 -3.28 -13.09 -4.75
C LEU A 41 -2.50 -14.24 -4.11
N ILE A 42 -1.43 -14.64 -4.76
CA ILE A 42 -0.53 -15.72 -4.32
C ILE A 42 0.67 -15.08 -3.63
N ASN A 43 0.96 -15.47 -2.41
CA ASN A 43 2.18 -15.05 -1.73
C ASN A 43 3.38 -15.77 -2.37
N ILE A 44 4.31 -15.02 -2.97
CA ILE A 44 5.50 -15.55 -3.66
C ILE A 44 6.76 -15.45 -2.81
N SER A 45 6.77 -14.52 -1.86
CA SER A 45 7.79 -14.36 -0.82
C SER A 45 7.20 -13.54 0.34
N PRO A 46 7.81 -13.48 1.52
CA PRO A 46 7.26 -12.76 2.65
C PRO A 46 6.82 -11.34 2.27
N GLY A 47 5.50 -11.09 2.35
CA GLY A 47 4.93 -9.78 2.05
C GLY A 47 4.83 -9.41 0.57
N LEU A 48 5.20 -10.26 -0.37
CA LEU A 48 5.06 -10.00 -1.81
C LEU A 48 4.01 -10.92 -2.43
N TYR A 49 3.11 -10.31 -3.19
CA TYR A 49 1.94 -10.99 -3.73
C TYR A 49 1.87 -10.85 -5.24
N ALA A 50 1.61 -11.97 -5.90
CA ALA A 50 1.46 -12.04 -7.34
C ALA A 50 0.04 -12.42 -7.75
N LEU A 51 -0.33 -12.01 -8.94
CA LEU A 51 -1.60 -12.31 -9.59
C LEU A 51 -1.35 -13.19 -10.82
N GLN A 52 -2.11 -14.27 -10.95
CA GLN A 52 -2.14 -15.04 -12.18
C GLN A 52 -3.01 -14.33 -13.21
N LEU A 53 -2.45 -14.10 -14.39
CA LEU A 53 -3.13 -13.48 -15.52
C LEU A 53 -2.61 -14.04 -16.83
N SER A 54 -3.27 -13.72 -17.96
CA SER A 54 -2.83 -14.18 -19.28
C SER A 54 -2.44 -12.98 -20.15
N ILE A 55 -1.41 -13.15 -20.99
CA ILE A 55 -0.92 -12.15 -21.93
C ILE A 55 -0.91 -12.73 -23.33
N GLY A 56 -1.24 -11.89 -24.31
CA GLY A 56 -1.18 -12.21 -25.74
C GLY A 56 -2.36 -13.02 -26.28
N TYR A 57 -2.24 -13.33 -27.58
CA TYR A 57 -3.17 -14.23 -28.24
C TYR A 57 -2.37 -15.15 -29.19
N PRO A 58 -2.42 -16.50 -29.03
CA PRO A 58 -3.09 -17.24 -27.97
C PRO A 58 -2.66 -16.83 -26.57
N GLN A 59 -3.55 -16.98 -25.59
CA GLN A 59 -3.29 -16.59 -24.22
C GLN A 59 -2.22 -17.49 -23.56
N HIS A 60 -1.20 -16.88 -22.98
CA HIS A 60 -0.21 -17.54 -22.12
C HIS A 60 -0.33 -16.99 -20.69
N ASP A 61 -0.29 -17.89 -19.71
CA ASP A 61 -0.46 -17.56 -18.32
C ASP A 61 0.87 -17.15 -17.70
N PHE A 62 0.84 -16.08 -16.89
CA PHE A 62 1.95 -15.52 -16.16
C PHE A 62 1.56 -15.25 -14.71
N LEU A 63 2.51 -15.41 -13.81
CA LEU A 63 2.39 -15.02 -12.42
C LEU A 63 3.14 -13.71 -12.20
N LEU A 64 2.42 -12.58 -12.17
CA LEU A 64 3.02 -11.26 -12.07
C LEU A 64 2.90 -10.68 -10.65
N LEU A 65 4.02 -10.18 -10.11
CA LEU A 65 4.02 -9.40 -8.87
C LEU A 65 3.15 -8.17 -9.05
N VAL A 66 2.22 -7.95 -8.13
CA VAL A 66 1.33 -6.78 -8.17
C VAL A 66 2.03 -5.59 -7.53
N ASP A 67 2.28 -4.51 -8.29
CA ASP A 67 2.98 -3.33 -7.80
C ASP A 67 2.25 -2.03 -8.15
N THR A 68 1.80 -1.32 -7.12
CA THR A 68 1.13 -0.02 -7.23
C THR A 68 2.10 1.14 -7.45
N SER A 69 3.41 0.92 -7.40
CA SER A 69 4.44 1.93 -7.63
C SER A 69 5.20 1.76 -8.95
N SER A 70 5.17 0.57 -9.55
CA SER A 70 5.87 0.30 -10.81
C SER A 70 5.34 1.14 -11.96
N LYS A 71 6.27 1.68 -12.77
CA LYS A 71 5.91 2.50 -13.93
C LYS A 71 5.32 1.69 -15.08
N TYR A 72 5.84 0.48 -15.31
CA TYR A 72 5.43 -0.39 -16.40
C TYR A 72 4.94 -1.73 -15.87
N THR A 73 3.99 -2.33 -16.60
CA THR A 73 3.82 -3.78 -16.57
C THR A 73 4.95 -4.37 -17.40
N TRP A 74 5.66 -5.37 -16.87
CA TRP A 74 6.77 -5.98 -17.57
C TRP A 74 6.81 -7.49 -17.34
N VAL A 75 7.40 -8.20 -18.32
CA VAL A 75 7.64 -9.64 -18.31
C VAL A 75 9.03 -9.93 -18.82
N ARG A 76 9.58 -11.08 -18.45
CA ARG A 76 10.87 -11.55 -18.98
C ARG A 76 10.67 -12.10 -20.38
N GLY A 77 11.45 -11.59 -21.35
CA GLY A 77 11.43 -12.03 -22.73
C GLY A 77 12.33 -13.23 -22.97
N THR A 78 12.16 -13.89 -24.11
CA THR A 78 12.98 -15.05 -24.54
C THR A 78 14.47 -14.76 -24.63
N ASN A 79 14.85 -13.50 -24.86
CA ASN A 79 16.23 -13.03 -24.96
C ASN A 79 16.77 -12.42 -23.67
N CYS A 80 16.11 -12.62 -22.53
CA CYS A 80 16.53 -12.03 -21.28
C CYS A 80 17.84 -12.64 -20.79
N THR A 81 18.86 -11.78 -20.65
CA THR A 81 20.15 -12.14 -20.06
C THR A 81 20.20 -11.62 -18.63
N PHE A 82 20.82 -12.36 -17.72
CA PHE A 82 20.89 -12.01 -16.29
C PHE A 82 19.54 -11.94 -15.54
N CYS A 83 18.50 -12.49 -16.16
CA CYS A 83 17.21 -12.60 -15.51
C CYS A 83 17.16 -13.74 -14.48
N ALA A 84 16.39 -13.57 -13.42
CA ALA A 84 16.08 -14.66 -12.52
C ALA A 84 15.36 -15.78 -13.30
N PHE A 85 15.60 -17.02 -12.89
CA PHE A 85 14.91 -18.16 -13.51
C PHE A 85 13.42 -18.09 -13.18
N THR A 86 12.59 -18.22 -14.22
CA THR A 86 11.13 -18.29 -14.11
C THR A 86 10.60 -19.45 -14.92
N ASP A 87 9.39 -19.91 -14.58
CA ASP A 87 8.73 -20.98 -15.32
C ASP A 87 8.14 -20.48 -16.65
N ASN A 88 7.75 -19.19 -16.73
CA ASN A 88 7.09 -18.60 -17.89
C ASN A 88 7.92 -17.42 -18.43
N ILE A 89 8.24 -17.53 -19.73
CA ILE A 89 8.96 -16.52 -20.48
C ILE A 89 8.06 -16.05 -21.62
N TYR A 90 7.96 -14.73 -21.79
CA TYR A 90 7.15 -14.15 -22.85
C TYR A 90 7.86 -14.24 -24.20
N ASP A 91 7.16 -14.86 -25.15
CA ASP A 91 7.60 -14.95 -26.54
C ASP A 91 6.75 -14.03 -27.41
N GLU A 92 7.34 -12.91 -27.84
CA GLU A 92 6.65 -11.92 -28.67
C GLU A 92 6.32 -12.45 -30.08
N GLU A 93 7.06 -13.44 -30.59
CA GLU A 93 6.77 -14.06 -31.87
C GLU A 93 5.56 -15.02 -31.81
N ALA A 94 5.25 -15.52 -30.64
CA ALA A 94 4.12 -16.42 -30.40
C ALA A 94 2.76 -15.69 -30.28
N SER A 95 2.76 -14.38 -30.00
CA SER A 95 1.53 -13.60 -29.85
C SER A 95 1.16 -12.86 -31.12
N ILE A 96 -0.03 -13.13 -31.67
CA ILE A 96 -0.55 -12.44 -32.88
C ILE A 96 -1.23 -11.10 -32.53
N SER A 97 -1.45 -10.76 -31.25
CA SER A 97 -1.98 -9.46 -30.81
C SER A 97 -0.89 -8.42 -30.53
N VAL A 98 0.35 -8.82 -30.61
CA VAL A 98 1.53 -7.94 -30.41
C VAL A 98 1.56 -6.80 -31.45
N ILE A 99 1.84 -5.61 -30.94
CA ILE A 99 2.18 -4.44 -31.76
C ILE A 99 3.54 -3.94 -31.28
N HIS A 100 4.55 -4.12 -32.13
CA HIS A 100 5.91 -3.69 -31.85
C HIS A 100 6.04 -2.17 -31.89
N GLN A 101 6.90 -1.65 -31.02
CA GLN A 101 7.44 -0.30 -31.11
C GLN A 101 8.94 -0.37 -31.35
N ASP A 102 9.46 0.54 -32.18
CA ASP A 102 10.89 0.56 -32.54
C ASP A 102 11.80 1.12 -31.44
N GLU A 103 11.24 1.46 -30.28
CA GLU A 103 11.99 2.11 -29.22
C GLU A 103 12.41 1.13 -28.11
N ILE A 104 13.69 1.09 -27.83
CA ILE A 104 14.25 0.44 -26.63
C ILE A 104 13.93 1.37 -25.45
N SER A 105 13.23 0.84 -24.45
CA SER A 105 12.95 1.59 -23.21
C SER A 105 13.82 1.05 -22.09
N TYR A 106 14.42 1.98 -21.38
CA TYR A 106 15.09 1.70 -20.12
C TYR A 106 14.23 2.23 -18.98
N THR A 107 13.98 1.42 -17.96
CA THR A 107 13.23 1.85 -16.79
C THR A 107 13.93 1.46 -15.51
N THR A 108 14.08 2.42 -14.61
CA THR A 108 14.48 2.17 -13.23
C THR A 108 13.22 1.91 -12.44
N MET A 109 13.13 0.74 -11.87
CA MET A 109 12.03 0.42 -10.96
C MET A 109 12.45 0.88 -9.59
N SER A 110 12.02 1.97 -9.13
CA SER A 110 12.38 2.65 -7.89
C SER A 110 13.88 2.53 -7.52
N ASP A 111 14.46 3.53 -6.96
CA ASP A 111 15.87 3.54 -6.49
C ASP A 111 16.18 2.41 -5.46
N ILE A 112 15.18 1.59 -5.14
CA ILE A 112 15.19 0.57 -4.07
C ILE A 112 15.40 -0.84 -4.61
N LYS A 113 14.87 -1.17 -5.81
CA LYS A 113 14.79 -2.57 -6.28
C LYS A 113 15.66 -2.91 -7.49
N GLY A 114 16.36 -1.96 -8.03
CA GLY A 114 17.17 -2.16 -9.24
C GLY A 114 16.46 -1.74 -10.51
N SER A 115 17.00 -2.11 -11.64
CA SER A 115 16.57 -1.70 -12.97
C SER A 115 16.12 -2.88 -13.82
N VAL A 116 15.20 -2.59 -14.74
CA VAL A 116 14.78 -3.49 -15.80
C VAL A 116 14.94 -2.77 -17.12
N SER A 117 15.58 -3.38 -18.09
CA SER A 117 15.72 -2.84 -19.44
C SER A 117 15.21 -3.80 -20.49
N GLY A 118 14.66 -3.26 -21.58
CA GLY A 118 14.10 -4.08 -22.64
C GLY A 118 13.34 -3.27 -23.68
N ASN A 119 12.54 -3.95 -24.48
CA ASN A 119 11.72 -3.35 -25.52
C ASN A 119 10.31 -3.08 -25.03
N ILE A 120 9.74 -1.94 -25.41
CA ILE A 120 8.33 -1.66 -25.21
C ILE A 120 7.53 -2.12 -26.41
N LEU A 121 6.46 -2.85 -26.13
CA LEU A 121 5.48 -3.24 -27.13
C LEU A 121 4.07 -3.11 -26.53
N TYR A 122 3.05 -3.32 -27.34
CA TYR A 122 1.68 -3.46 -26.87
C TYR A 122 1.19 -4.87 -27.06
N ASP A 123 0.51 -5.41 -26.05
CA ASP A 123 -0.20 -6.66 -26.16
C ASP A 123 -1.48 -6.66 -25.32
N ASP A 124 -2.26 -7.70 -25.44
CA ASP A 124 -3.51 -7.85 -24.73
C ASP A 124 -3.27 -8.56 -23.39
N ILE A 125 -3.93 -8.08 -22.33
CA ILE A 125 -3.87 -8.67 -20.97
C ILE A 125 -5.26 -9.09 -20.54
N LYS A 126 -5.36 -10.31 -19.99
CA LYS A 126 -6.60 -10.83 -19.41
C LYS A 126 -6.41 -11.16 -17.93
N ILE A 127 -7.26 -10.59 -17.07
CA ILE A 127 -7.31 -10.82 -15.63
C ILE A 127 -8.68 -11.42 -15.30
N GLY A 128 -8.76 -12.72 -15.06
CA GLY A 128 -10.04 -13.41 -14.95
C GLY A 128 -10.90 -13.18 -16.19
N ASP A 129 -12.06 -12.54 -16.04
CA ASP A 129 -12.94 -12.17 -17.15
C ASP A 129 -12.69 -10.77 -17.71
N PHE A 130 -11.79 -9.98 -17.07
CA PHE A 130 -11.43 -8.66 -17.56
C PHE A 130 -10.42 -8.75 -18.69
N TYR A 131 -10.67 -8.03 -19.76
CA TYR A 131 -9.85 -8.04 -20.96
C TYR A 131 -9.42 -6.61 -21.33
N ALA A 132 -8.14 -6.36 -21.27
CA ALA A 132 -7.55 -5.07 -21.60
C ALA A 132 -6.68 -5.21 -22.86
N THR A 133 -7.07 -4.54 -23.94
CA THR A 133 -6.35 -4.61 -25.22
C THR A 133 -5.30 -3.52 -25.35
N LYS A 134 -4.19 -3.83 -25.99
CA LYS A 134 -3.10 -2.89 -26.31
C LYS A 134 -2.57 -2.20 -25.06
N ILE A 135 -2.24 -2.99 -24.05
CA ILE A 135 -1.52 -2.49 -22.86
C ILE A 135 -0.04 -2.39 -23.21
N GLU A 136 0.57 -1.27 -22.80
CA GLU A 136 2.01 -1.07 -22.90
C GLU A 136 2.73 -2.06 -21.99
N LEU A 137 3.55 -2.92 -22.59
CA LEU A 137 4.28 -3.99 -21.93
C LEU A 137 5.77 -3.79 -22.19
N LEU A 138 6.59 -3.78 -21.15
CA LEU A 138 8.02 -3.85 -21.26
C LEU A 138 8.44 -5.32 -21.26
N VAL A 139 9.04 -5.78 -22.37
CA VAL A 139 9.62 -7.11 -22.47
C VAL A 139 11.09 -7.01 -22.11
N ALA A 140 11.44 -7.51 -20.93
CA ALA A 140 12.75 -7.38 -20.35
C ALA A 140 13.78 -8.23 -21.10
N SER A 141 14.90 -7.60 -21.48
CA SER A 141 16.13 -8.23 -21.95
C SER A 141 17.20 -8.31 -20.86
N GLU A 142 17.10 -7.47 -19.83
CA GLU A 142 17.93 -7.47 -18.63
C GLU A 142 17.07 -7.14 -17.42
N ASP A 143 17.26 -7.86 -16.31
CA ASP A 143 16.49 -7.73 -15.08
C ASP A 143 17.40 -7.95 -13.87
N GLU A 144 17.60 -6.89 -13.09
CA GLU A 144 18.26 -6.96 -11.78
C GLU A 144 17.31 -7.39 -10.65
N TYR A 145 16.04 -7.51 -10.97
CA TYR A 145 14.96 -7.83 -10.05
C TYR A 145 14.90 -9.34 -9.81
N GLN A 146 15.36 -9.79 -8.68
CA GLN A 146 15.52 -11.22 -8.39
C GLN A 146 14.29 -11.85 -7.69
N GLU A 147 13.09 -11.46 -8.09
CA GLU A 147 11.88 -12.05 -7.54
C GLU A 147 11.46 -13.33 -8.27
N SER A 148 10.73 -14.20 -7.56
CA SER A 148 10.24 -15.48 -8.10
C SER A 148 9.01 -15.35 -9.01
N ALA A 149 8.58 -14.14 -9.34
CA ALA A 149 7.49 -13.88 -10.29
C ALA A 149 8.02 -13.82 -11.73
N ASP A 150 7.15 -14.05 -12.72
CA ASP A 150 7.49 -13.96 -14.15
C ASP A 150 7.69 -12.52 -14.64
N GLY A 151 7.32 -11.54 -13.82
CA GLY A 151 7.40 -10.11 -14.07
C GLY A 151 6.56 -9.32 -13.08
N VAL A 152 6.15 -8.11 -13.47
CA VAL A 152 5.37 -7.19 -12.62
C VAL A 152 4.13 -6.69 -13.34
N LEU A 153 2.99 -6.71 -12.66
CA LEU A 153 1.77 -6.01 -13.05
C LEU A 153 1.74 -4.63 -12.42
N SER A 154 1.86 -3.59 -13.24
CA SER A 154 1.76 -2.21 -12.78
C SER A 154 0.31 -1.81 -12.52
N LEU A 155 0.03 -1.42 -11.27
CA LEU A 155 -1.23 -0.81 -10.84
C LEU A 155 -1.02 0.63 -10.37
N LYS A 156 -0.12 1.35 -11.04
CA LYS A 156 0.24 2.74 -10.74
C LYS A 156 -0.95 3.67 -10.80
N TYR A 157 -0.90 4.75 -10.01
CA TYR A 157 -1.92 5.80 -10.01
C TYR A 157 -2.15 6.38 -11.42
N PRO A 158 -3.38 6.32 -11.94
CA PRO A 158 -3.72 6.79 -13.29
C PRO A 158 -3.92 8.31 -13.28
N LYS A 159 -2.84 9.09 -13.15
CA LYS A 159 -2.90 10.56 -13.07
C LYS A 159 -3.57 11.20 -14.28
N ASP A 160 -3.23 10.74 -15.48
CA ASP A 160 -3.93 11.13 -16.71
C ASP A 160 -5.11 10.16 -16.94
N PRO A 161 -6.35 10.62 -16.81
CA PRO A 161 -7.52 9.75 -17.00
C PRO A 161 -7.66 9.23 -18.44
N ASN A 162 -6.96 9.84 -19.41
CA ASN A 162 -6.97 9.46 -20.81
C ASN A 162 -5.78 8.56 -21.19
N ASP A 163 -4.85 8.32 -20.27
CA ASP A 163 -3.72 7.43 -20.55
C ASP A 163 -4.18 5.97 -20.65
N VAL A 164 -4.37 5.54 -21.90
CA VAL A 164 -4.82 4.17 -22.21
C VAL A 164 -3.74 3.09 -21.99
N ARG A 165 -2.51 3.47 -21.63
CA ARG A 165 -1.44 2.56 -21.26
C ARG A 165 -1.62 2.01 -19.86
N ASN A 166 -2.28 2.80 -18.99
CA ASN A 166 -2.60 2.37 -17.63
C ASN A 166 -3.76 1.36 -17.66
N ILE A 167 -3.55 0.19 -17.08
CA ILE A 167 -4.52 -0.92 -17.12
C ILE A 167 -5.86 -0.54 -16.46
N LEU A 168 -5.85 0.25 -15.39
CA LEU A 168 -7.07 0.67 -14.68
C LEU A 168 -7.92 1.60 -15.55
N ASN A 169 -7.27 2.56 -16.27
CA ASN A 169 -7.93 3.39 -17.25
C ASN A 169 -8.52 2.56 -18.40
N LYS A 170 -7.75 1.58 -18.87
CA LYS A 170 -8.15 0.74 -19.99
C LYS A 170 -9.38 -0.10 -19.66
N LEU A 171 -9.39 -0.73 -18.49
CA LEU A 171 -10.54 -1.52 -18.01
C LEU A 171 -11.78 -0.63 -17.83
N TYR A 172 -11.60 0.60 -17.34
CA TYR A 172 -12.69 1.58 -17.19
C TYR A 172 -13.26 2.01 -18.55
N LEU A 173 -12.39 2.40 -19.48
CA LEU A 173 -12.80 2.82 -20.84
C LEU A 173 -13.46 1.70 -21.64
N SER A 174 -13.05 0.45 -21.41
CA SER A 174 -13.64 -0.74 -22.04
C SER A 174 -14.94 -1.19 -21.36
N GLY A 175 -15.35 -0.54 -20.27
CA GLY A 175 -16.61 -0.83 -19.58
C GLY A 175 -16.58 -2.09 -18.68
N PHE A 176 -15.40 -2.71 -18.48
CA PHE A 176 -15.25 -3.85 -17.56
C PHE A 176 -15.42 -3.43 -16.10
N ILE A 177 -14.96 -2.24 -15.76
CA ILE A 177 -15.13 -1.66 -14.42
C ILE A 177 -15.90 -0.34 -14.48
N LYS A 178 -16.66 -0.04 -13.42
CA LYS A 178 -17.46 1.20 -13.32
C LYS A 178 -16.73 2.34 -12.62
N LYS A 179 -15.67 2.01 -11.88
CA LYS A 179 -14.87 2.96 -11.11
C LYS A 179 -13.40 2.57 -11.17
N LYS A 180 -12.51 3.55 -11.18
CA LYS A 180 -11.06 3.33 -11.12
C LYS A 180 -10.60 3.18 -9.67
N ILE A 181 -10.94 2.04 -9.09
CA ILE A 181 -10.70 1.69 -7.69
C ILE A 181 -10.00 0.34 -7.63
N LEU A 182 -9.02 0.25 -6.72
CA LEU A 182 -8.41 -1.01 -6.30
C LEU A 182 -8.66 -1.18 -4.81
N TYR A 183 -8.99 -2.39 -4.41
CA TYR A 183 -9.06 -2.78 -3.01
C TYR A 183 -8.13 -3.95 -2.76
N PHE A 184 -7.35 -3.87 -1.69
CA PHE A 184 -6.45 -4.92 -1.26
C PHE A 184 -6.74 -5.36 0.17
N ASN A 185 -6.68 -6.66 0.39
CA ASN A 185 -6.67 -7.26 1.71
C ASN A 185 -5.52 -8.27 1.80
N PHE A 186 -4.53 -7.99 2.66
CA PHE A 186 -3.33 -8.80 2.88
C PHE A 186 -3.31 -9.43 4.28
N LYS A 187 -4.46 -9.51 4.97
CA LYS A 187 -4.52 -10.01 6.37
C LYS A 187 -4.20 -11.49 6.48
N ASP A 188 -4.38 -12.27 5.42
CA ASP A 188 -3.93 -13.65 5.37
C ASP A 188 -2.48 -13.69 4.87
N GLU A 189 -1.58 -14.28 5.67
CA GLU A 189 -0.16 -14.38 5.32
C GLU A 189 0.10 -15.27 4.09
N MET A 190 -0.79 -16.20 3.82
CA MET A 190 -0.65 -17.16 2.70
C MET A 190 -1.32 -16.70 1.43
N ALA A 191 -2.31 -15.81 1.53
CA ALA A 191 -3.10 -15.35 0.40
C ALA A 191 -3.57 -13.91 0.62
N GLY A 192 -3.67 -13.16 -0.47
CA GLY A 192 -4.28 -11.83 -0.50
C GLY A 192 -5.50 -11.81 -1.40
N ILE A 193 -6.23 -10.72 -1.34
CA ILE A 193 -7.34 -10.43 -2.25
C ILE A 193 -7.11 -9.08 -2.90
N LEU A 194 -7.16 -9.07 -4.23
CA LEU A 194 -7.29 -7.85 -5.03
C LEU A 194 -8.71 -7.77 -5.57
N LYS A 195 -9.35 -6.62 -5.40
CA LYS A 195 -10.61 -6.32 -6.06
C LYS A 195 -10.44 -5.11 -6.97
N ILE A 196 -10.93 -5.18 -8.21
CA ILE A 196 -10.77 -4.14 -9.20
C ILE A 196 -12.14 -3.57 -9.59
N GLY A 197 -12.31 -2.26 -9.44
CA GLY A 197 -13.52 -1.55 -9.87
C GLY A 197 -14.57 -1.37 -8.78
N SER A 198 -14.40 -1.95 -7.60
CA SER A 198 -15.35 -1.85 -6.50
C SER A 198 -14.69 -1.94 -5.12
N ILE A 199 -15.44 -1.57 -4.09
CA ILE A 199 -15.07 -1.67 -2.67
C ILE A 199 -16.12 -2.57 -1.99
N PRO A 200 -15.75 -3.43 -1.05
CA PRO A 200 -16.71 -4.18 -0.25
C PRO A 200 -17.69 -3.25 0.50
N ASP A 201 -18.98 -3.59 0.46
CA ASP A 201 -20.04 -2.75 1.04
C ASP A 201 -19.88 -2.50 2.53
N TYR A 202 -19.33 -3.45 3.29
CA TYR A 202 -19.10 -3.29 4.73
C TYR A 202 -18.12 -2.16 5.04
N ILE A 203 -17.13 -1.90 4.18
CA ILE A 203 -16.17 -0.81 4.34
C ILE A 203 -16.87 0.54 4.19
N THR A 204 -17.68 0.69 3.15
CA THR A 204 -18.38 1.96 2.87
C THR A 204 -19.44 2.30 3.92
N ASN A 205 -19.99 1.28 4.58
CA ASN A 205 -21.02 1.43 5.61
C ASN A 205 -20.43 1.69 7.01
N ASP A 206 -19.20 1.28 7.29
CA ASP A 206 -18.53 1.45 8.58
C ASP A 206 -17.58 2.65 8.59
N LYS A 207 -18.15 3.85 8.66
CA LYS A 207 -17.39 5.10 8.70
C LYS A 207 -16.48 5.24 9.91
N LYS A 208 -16.72 4.50 10.99
CA LYS A 208 -15.89 4.57 12.20
C LYS A 208 -14.53 3.93 11.97
N ASN A 209 -14.51 2.79 11.28
CA ASN A 209 -13.29 2.02 11.04
C ASN A 209 -12.67 2.30 9.65
N TYR A 210 -13.20 3.27 8.90
CA TYR A 210 -12.67 3.71 7.61
C TYR A 210 -12.16 5.14 7.69
N SER A 211 -10.90 5.33 7.34
CA SER A 211 -10.27 6.65 7.23
C SER A 211 -9.67 6.84 5.86
N THR A 212 -9.51 8.08 5.44
CA THR A 212 -8.96 8.42 4.13
C THR A 212 -7.90 9.50 4.23
N CYS A 213 -6.97 9.51 3.27
CA CYS A 213 -6.10 10.66 3.02
C CYS A 213 -6.15 11.03 1.53
N HIS A 214 -5.98 12.31 1.24
CA HIS A 214 -5.98 12.82 -0.11
C HIS A 214 -4.64 12.54 -0.80
N ILE A 215 -4.72 12.11 -2.05
CA ILE A 215 -3.54 11.93 -2.90
C ILE A 215 -2.99 13.31 -3.26
N ASN A 216 -1.70 13.50 -3.07
CA ASN A 216 -1.00 14.69 -3.54
C ASN A 216 -0.75 14.55 -5.06
N ASP A 217 -1.49 15.34 -5.85
CA ASP A 217 -1.44 15.30 -7.32
C ASP A 217 -0.07 15.68 -7.93
N ASN A 218 0.86 16.20 -7.14
CA ASN A 218 2.18 16.55 -7.65
C ASN A 218 3.00 15.32 -8.07
N ASN A 219 2.71 14.16 -7.49
CA ASN A 219 3.37 12.89 -7.77
C ASN A 219 2.45 11.95 -8.55
N ASN A 220 3.01 11.15 -9.47
CA ASN A 220 2.27 10.15 -10.23
C ASN A 220 2.13 8.82 -9.46
N ASN A 221 2.04 8.88 -8.15
CA ASN A 221 2.00 7.71 -7.28
C ASN A 221 0.78 7.76 -6.35
N TRP A 222 0.38 6.60 -5.86
CA TRP A 222 -0.54 6.50 -4.75
C TRP A 222 0.17 6.96 -3.47
N ASN A 223 -0.19 8.14 -2.97
CA ASN A 223 0.54 8.76 -1.87
C ASN A 223 -0.36 9.51 -0.90
N CYS A 224 0.15 9.72 0.32
CA CYS A 224 -0.43 10.60 1.34
C CYS A 224 0.68 11.44 1.98
N LEU A 225 0.32 12.59 2.52
CA LEU A 225 1.26 13.41 3.27
C LEU A 225 1.38 12.90 4.71
N ILE A 226 2.61 12.58 5.15
CA ILE A 226 2.94 12.31 6.55
C ILE A 226 3.28 13.64 7.20
N THR A 227 2.57 13.98 8.26
CA THR A 227 2.82 15.23 9.00
C THR A 227 3.68 15.02 10.23
N HIS A 228 3.48 13.92 10.96
CA HIS A 228 4.22 13.60 12.18
C HIS A 228 4.48 12.10 12.27
N ILE A 229 5.48 11.73 13.07
CA ILE A 229 5.70 10.34 13.51
C ILE A 229 5.74 10.33 15.02
N LEU A 230 4.93 9.47 15.62
CA LEU A 230 4.81 9.33 17.07
C LEU A 230 5.29 7.95 17.52
N LEU A 231 5.80 7.90 18.72
CA LEU A 231 6.15 6.66 19.42
C LEU A 231 5.17 6.45 20.56
N ASP A 232 4.90 5.17 20.85
CA ASP A 232 4.01 4.75 21.92
C ASP A 232 2.50 4.99 21.66
N ASP A 233 1.70 4.12 22.25
CA ASP A 233 0.23 4.14 22.12
C ASP A 233 -0.43 5.30 22.87
N ASN A 234 0.32 6.00 23.73
CA ASN A 234 -0.16 7.19 24.46
C ASN A 234 0.19 8.52 23.78
N PHE A 235 0.84 8.49 22.62
CA PHE A 235 1.24 9.65 21.81
C PHE A 235 2.10 10.73 22.53
N ASN A 236 2.75 10.34 23.64
CA ASN A 236 3.54 11.27 24.46
C ASN A 236 4.90 11.61 23.89
N PHE A 237 5.39 10.84 22.92
CA PHE A 237 6.71 10.99 22.36
C PHE A 237 6.68 11.14 20.84
N TYR A 238 7.22 12.23 20.34
CA TYR A 238 7.43 12.46 18.93
C TYR A 238 8.77 11.86 18.49
N LEU A 239 8.74 11.00 17.48
CA LEU A 239 9.95 10.65 16.75
C LEU A 239 10.38 11.85 15.89
N ALA A 240 9.40 12.49 15.20
CA ALA A 240 9.60 13.70 14.44
C ALA A 240 8.31 14.55 14.43
N ASN A 241 8.45 15.85 14.68
CA ASN A 241 7.31 16.75 14.84
C ASN A 241 6.69 17.24 13.54
N VAL A 242 7.46 17.47 12.50
CA VAL A 242 6.96 17.88 11.18
C VAL A 242 7.89 17.28 10.14
N ILE A 243 7.38 16.43 9.31
CA ILE A 243 8.17 15.75 8.30
C ILE A 243 7.83 16.25 6.92
N ASP A 244 6.55 16.53 6.64
CA ASP A 244 6.02 16.88 5.32
C ASP A 244 6.55 15.94 4.22
N ALA A 245 6.57 14.63 4.53
CA ALA A 245 7.05 13.59 3.64
C ALA A 245 5.90 12.98 2.86
N ASN A 246 6.16 12.59 1.61
CA ASN A 246 5.20 11.83 0.82
C ASN A 246 5.32 10.34 1.13
N ALA A 247 4.30 9.74 1.74
CA ALA A 247 4.17 8.29 1.84
C ALA A 247 3.66 7.72 0.52
N ILE A 248 4.50 7.02 -0.22
CA ILE A 248 4.14 6.30 -1.44
C ILE A 248 3.81 4.85 -1.07
N PHE A 249 2.61 4.37 -1.44
CA PHE A 249 2.18 3.03 -1.10
C PHE A 249 2.48 2.06 -2.24
N SER A 250 3.33 1.06 -1.95
CA SER A 250 3.78 0.06 -2.89
C SER A 250 3.45 -1.35 -2.42
N THR A 251 2.60 -2.04 -3.17
CA THR A 251 2.31 -3.46 -2.94
C THR A 251 3.43 -4.38 -3.42
N GLY A 252 4.35 -3.85 -4.23
CA GLY A 252 5.53 -4.56 -4.70
C GLY A 252 6.73 -4.47 -3.75
N LEU A 253 6.63 -3.82 -2.58
CA LEU A 253 7.66 -3.74 -1.56
C LEU A 253 7.20 -4.45 -0.29
N GLU A 254 8.11 -5.14 0.40
CA GLU A 254 7.80 -5.73 1.70
C GLU A 254 7.91 -4.71 2.83
N LYS A 255 9.01 -3.96 2.87
CA LYS A 255 9.45 -3.10 3.98
C LYS A 255 9.05 -1.64 3.78
N ILE A 256 9.36 -0.80 4.77
CA ILE A 256 9.30 0.65 4.63
C ILE A 256 10.69 1.15 4.28
N TYR A 257 10.77 2.00 3.25
CA TYR A 257 12.02 2.63 2.82
C TYR A 257 11.95 4.13 3.04
N VAL A 258 12.95 4.65 3.70
CA VAL A 258 13.02 6.04 4.19
C VAL A 258 14.28 6.70 3.66
N PRO A 259 14.27 8.00 3.31
CA PRO A 259 15.48 8.71 2.98
C PRO A 259 16.54 8.57 4.08
N LYS A 260 17.78 8.31 3.70
CA LYS A 260 18.91 8.08 4.62
C LYS A 260 19.11 9.19 5.65
N ASP A 261 18.78 10.42 5.30
CA ASP A 261 18.88 11.57 6.21
C ASP A 261 18.07 11.38 7.50
N ASN A 262 17.09 10.47 7.50
CA ASN A 262 16.31 10.12 8.68
C ASN A 262 16.93 8.99 9.53
N LEU A 263 18.04 8.37 9.12
CA LEU A 263 18.68 7.26 9.84
C LEU A 263 19.04 7.65 11.28
N ASP A 264 19.70 8.80 11.45
CA ASP A 264 20.12 9.30 12.77
C ASP A 264 18.91 9.64 13.66
N LEU A 265 17.79 10.09 13.07
CA LEU A 265 16.54 10.32 13.76
C LEU A 265 16.03 9.03 14.42
N PHE A 266 16.00 7.92 13.67
CA PHE A 266 15.57 6.62 14.19
C PHE A 266 16.56 6.08 15.24
N ILE A 267 17.85 6.18 15.02
CA ILE A 267 18.86 5.72 16.00
C ILE A 267 18.71 6.52 17.31
N ASN A 268 18.62 7.83 17.23
CA ASN A 268 18.64 8.69 18.42
C ASN A 268 17.30 8.72 19.16
N ASN A 269 16.18 8.69 18.45
CA ASN A 269 14.87 8.88 19.09
C ASN A 269 14.11 7.56 19.28
N TYR A 270 14.24 6.58 18.35
CA TYR A 270 13.57 5.29 18.51
C TYR A 270 14.42 4.32 19.36
N PHE A 271 15.63 3.96 18.88
CA PHE A 271 16.43 2.93 19.58
C PHE A 271 16.96 3.37 20.93
N LYS A 272 17.40 4.64 21.08
CA LYS A 272 17.85 5.16 22.39
C LYS A 272 16.71 5.34 23.39
N SER A 273 15.44 5.29 22.99
CA SER A 273 14.30 5.30 23.91
C SER A 273 14.15 3.99 24.71
N PHE A 274 14.80 2.91 24.26
CA PHE A 274 14.75 1.64 24.98
C PHE A 274 15.59 1.68 26.26
N PRO A 275 15.04 1.23 27.40
CA PRO A 275 15.73 1.35 28.70
C PRO A 275 17.06 0.61 28.78
N ASN A 276 17.25 -0.42 27.95
CA ASN A 276 18.46 -1.26 27.92
C ASN A 276 19.33 -0.98 26.67
N TYR A 277 19.17 0.18 26.02
CA TYR A 277 20.00 0.55 24.88
C TYR A 277 21.46 0.71 25.26
N ASP A 278 22.33 0.09 24.48
CA ASP A 278 23.78 0.28 24.46
C ASP A 278 24.19 0.47 22.99
N GLU A 279 25.24 1.22 22.73
CA GLU A 279 25.76 1.45 21.36
C GLU A 279 26.09 0.16 20.59
N LYS A 280 26.30 -0.94 21.30
CA LYS A 280 26.50 -2.28 20.72
C LYS A 280 25.22 -3.06 20.47
N SER A 281 24.08 -2.56 20.93
CA SER A 281 22.79 -3.23 20.82
C SER A 281 22.31 -3.36 19.39
N CYS A 282 22.61 -2.35 18.57
CA CYS A 282 22.25 -2.33 17.14
C CYS A 282 23.43 -1.87 16.29
N SER A 283 23.51 -2.37 15.08
CA SER A 283 24.52 -2.00 14.08
C SER A 283 23.89 -1.69 12.74
N VAL A 284 24.44 -0.72 12.02
CA VAL A 284 24.03 -0.38 10.65
C VAL A 284 24.93 -1.12 9.69
N LYS A 285 24.35 -1.79 8.69
CA LYS A 285 25.04 -2.40 7.55
C LYS A 285 24.51 -1.80 6.26
N VAL A 286 25.39 -1.66 5.27
CA VAL A 286 25.01 -1.22 3.93
C VAL A 286 25.06 -2.42 3.00
N ILE A 287 23.92 -2.74 2.39
CA ILE A 287 23.78 -3.86 1.44
C ILE A 287 23.07 -3.28 0.22
N SER A 288 23.71 -3.35 -0.96
CA SER A 288 23.17 -2.82 -2.21
C SER A 288 22.66 -1.37 -2.09
N GLU A 289 23.48 -0.50 -1.45
CA GLU A 289 23.19 0.92 -1.21
C GLU A 289 22.04 1.20 -0.20
N ILE A 290 21.44 0.17 0.36
CA ILE A 290 20.45 0.27 1.40
C ILE A 290 21.09 0.13 2.78
N HIS A 291 20.79 1.08 3.68
CA HIS A 291 21.24 1.04 5.07
C HIS A 291 20.22 0.28 5.91
N GLN A 292 20.65 -0.81 6.53
CA GLN A 292 19.83 -1.72 7.31
C GLN A 292 20.28 -1.73 8.75
N ILE A 293 19.35 -1.74 9.72
CA ILE A 293 19.65 -1.78 11.14
C ILE A 293 19.45 -3.19 11.67
N TYR A 294 20.50 -3.80 12.18
CA TYR A 294 20.52 -5.13 12.80
C TYR A 294 20.66 -4.97 14.31
N CYS A 295 19.71 -5.46 15.07
CA CYS A 295 19.73 -5.39 16.53
C CYS A 295 19.90 -6.79 17.15
N LEU A 296 20.62 -6.87 18.28
CA LEU A 296 20.76 -8.10 19.06
C LEU A 296 19.39 -8.55 19.57
N ARG A 297 19.07 -9.84 19.43
CA ARG A 297 17.80 -10.38 19.89
C ARG A 297 17.56 -10.15 21.37
N ASN A 298 18.62 -10.29 22.20
CA ASN A 298 18.53 -10.05 23.64
C ASN A 298 18.16 -8.60 24.01
N PHE A 299 18.57 -7.64 23.19
CA PHE A 299 18.17 -6.24 23.33
C PHE A 299 16.65 -6.07 23.13
N LEU A 300 16.08 -6.77 22.17
CA LEU A 300 14.66 -6.69 21.80
C LEU A 300 13.74 -7.64 22.62
N ASN A 301 14.25 -8.30 23.67
CA ASN A 301 13.42 -9.07 24.59
C ASN A 301 12.47 -8.18 25.42
N ILE A 302 12.80 -6.89 25.56
CA ILE A 302 11.90 -5.89 26.13
C ILE A 302 11.09 -5.29 24.98
N LYS A 303 9.77 -5.35 25.09
CA LYS A 303 8.87 -4.78 24.09
C LYS A 303 9.07 -3.25 24.02
N GLY A 304 9.45 -2.78 22.85
CA GLY A 304 9.62 -1.35 22.57
C GLY A 304 8.31 -0.69 22.13
N PRO A 305 8.36 0.63 21.85
CA PRO A 305 7.19 1.37 21.39
C PRO A 305 6.77 0.97 19.98
N SER A 306 5.47 1.06 19.71
CA SER A 306 4.91 1.06 18.35
C SER A 306 5.27 2.37 17.66
N ILE A 307 5.25 2.37 16.33
CA ILE A 307 5.42 3.59 15.51
C ILE A 307 4.09 3.96 14.91
N HIS A 308 3.72 5.23 14.99
CA HIS A 308 2.50 5.79 14.44
C HIS A 308 2.83 6.87 13.41
N PHE A 309 2.29 6.72 12.22
CA PHE A 309 2.41 7.71 11.14
C PHE A 309 1.14 8.54 11.08
N ILE A 310 1.26 9.86 11.19
CA ILE A 310 0.11 10.76 11.16
C ILE A 310 -0.12 11.21 9.73
N MET A 311 -1.28 10.84 9.18
CA MET A 311 -1.72 11.23 7.84
C MET A 311 -3.18 11.67 7.91
N ASN A 312 -3.46 12.87 7.41
CA ASN A 312 -4.81 13.46 7.39
C ASN A 312 -5.55 13.40 8.75
N GLY A 313 -4.85 13.67 9.85
CA GLY A 313 -5.41 13.68 11.20
C GLY A 313 -5.67 12.31 11.84
N TYR A 314 -5.22 11.23 11.20
CA TYR A 314 -5.25 9.87 11.76
C TYR A 314 -3.85 9.35 12.05
N ALA A 315 -3.68 8.67 13.17
CA ALA A 315 -2.47 7.96 13.55
C ALA A 315 -2.55 6.49 13.12
N TYR A 316 -1.71 6.10 12.19
CA TYR A 316 -1.64 4.74 11.65
C TYR A 316 -0.51 3.97 12.31
N ARG A 317 -0.86 2.89 13.01
CA ARG A 317 0.04 2.13 13.86
C ARG A 317 0.71 0.99 13.11
N ILE A 318 2.03 0.82 13.36
CA ILE A 318 2.75 -0.43 13.17
C ILE A 318 3.20 -0.91 14.54
N SER A 319 2.84 -2.13 14.90
CA SER A 319 3.21 -2.68 16.19
C SER A 319 4.71 -2.97 16.28
N PHE A 320 5.26 -2.96 17.50
CA PHE A 320 6.66 -3.33 17.73
C PHE A 320 7.00 -4.71 17.14
N ASP A 321 6.11 -5.68 17.30
CA ASP A 321 6.34 -7.05 16.85
C ASP A 321 6.43 -7.15 15.31
N ASP A 322 5.74 -6.28 14.57
CA ASP A 322 5.79 -6.22 13.11
C ASP A 322 7.04 -5.53 12.56
N LEU A 323 7.69 -4.66 13.38
CA LEU A 323 8.84 -3.86 12.95
C LEU A 323 10.15 -4.66 12.83
N PHE A 324 10.19 -5.92 13.30
CA PHE A 324 11.40 -6.71 13.31
C PHE A 324 11.19 -8.09 12.72
N GLU A 325 12.18 -8.58 11.99
CA GLU A 325 12.25 -9.95 11.50
C GLU A 325 13.48 -10.69 12.03
N ASP A 326 13.35 -12.00 12.27
CA ASP A 326 14.45 -12.82 12.72
C ASP A 326 15.43 -13.08 11.57
N VAL A 327 16.71 -12.81 11.82
CA VAL A 327 17.79 -13.14 10.89
C VAL A 327 18.61 -14.27 11.48
N TYR A 328 18.62 -15.42 10.80
CA TYR A 328 19.41 -16.56 11.19
C TYR A 328 20.84 -16.39 10.70
N THR A 329 21.78 -16.31 11.65
CA THR A 329 23.21 -16.38 11.37
C THR A 329 23.80 -17.65 11.96
N ASP A 330 24.78 -18.24 11.30
CA ASP A 330 25.45 -19.50 11.73
C ASP A 330 26.26 -19.35 13.02
N SER A 331 26.28 -18.21 13.64
CA SER A 331 27.02 -17.92 14.87
C SER A 331 26.08 -17.64 16.04
N TYR A 332 26.57 -17.86 17.25
CA TYR A 332 25.87 -17.79 18.56
C TYR A 332 25.05 -16.52 18.84
N ASN A 333 25.14 -15.50 17.99
CA ASN A 333 24.35 -14.28 18.10
C ASN A 333 23.22 -14.26 17.10
N SER A 334 21.98 -14.35 17.58
CA SER A 334 20.80 -14.11 16.76
C SER A 334 20.51 -12.60 16.69
N TYR A 335 20.33 -12.12 15.49
CA TYR A 335 19.95 -10.73 15.23
C TYR A 335 18.51 -10.66 14.74
N LYS A 336 17.91 -9.49 14.93
CA LYS A 336 16.68 -9.10 14.25
C LYS A 336 16.96 -7.92 13.34
N LEU A 337 16.42 -7.97 12.13
CA LEU A 337 16.47 -6.89 11.17
C LEU A 337 15.28 -5.95 11.40
N PHE A 338 15.54 -4.65 11.46
CA PHE A 338 14.51 -3.63 11.51
C PHE A 338 13.92 -3.43 10.12
N LYS A 339 12.61 -3.51 10.01
CA LYS A 339 11.89 -3.47 8.72
C LYS A 339 11.65 -2.06 8.17
N ILE A 340 12.24 -1.04 8.76
CA ILE A 340 12.40 0.28 8.15
C ILE A 340 13.85 0.38 7.71
N GLU A 341 14.05 0.50 6.40
CA GLU A 341 15.36 0.56 5.75
C GLU A 341 15.58 1.97 5.18
N PHE A 342 16.84 2.34 4.98
CA PHE A 342 17.19 3.70 4.60
C PHE A 342 17.97 3.69 3.28
N TYR A 343 17.52 4.53 2.33
CA TYR A 343 18.10 4.59 0.99
C TYR A 343 18.57 6.00 0.63
N GLU A 344 19.56 6.09 -0.23
CA GLU A 344 20.09 7.37 -0.70
C GLU A 344 19.12 8.02 -1.68
N THR A 345 18.62 9.20 -1.34
CA THR A 345 17.74 10.01 -2.20
C THR A 345 17.76 11.46 -1.76
N GLU A 346 17.59 12.37 -2.72
CA GLU A 346 17.36 13.81 -2.44
C GLU A 346 15.88 14.15 -2.22
N LYS A 347 14.96 13.19 -2.47
CA LYS A 347 13.53 13.39 -2.34
C LYS A 347 13.05 13.01 -0.96
N ASN A 348 12.13 13.78 -0.40
CA ASN A 348 11.44 13.41 0.84
C ASN A 348 10.24 12.47 0.54
N GLU A 349 10.56 11.32 -0.06
CA GLU A 349 9.62 10.26 -0.44
C GLU A 349 9.89 9.02 0.42
N TRP A 350 8.84 8.53 1.07
CA TRP A 350 8.88 7.33 1.91
C TRP A 350 8.05 6.24 1.25
N TYR A 351 8.61 5.08 1.02
CA TYR A 351 7.88 3.97 0.42
C TYR A 351 7.33 3.05 1.50
N PHE A 352 6.03 2.88 1.52
CA PHE A 352 5.30 2.04 2.45
C PHE A 352 4.93 0.73 1.78
N GLY A 353 5.66 -0.33 2.11
CA GLY A 353 5.42 -1.67 1.61
C GLY A 353 4.33 -2.43 2.38
N THR A 354 4.25 -3.71 2.11
CA THR A 354 3.19 -4.57 2.66
C THR A 354 3.25 -4.74 4.18
N ILE A 355 4.39 -4.51 4.83
CA ILE A 355 4.45 -4.45 6.29
C ILE A 355 3.46 -3.43 6.87
N PHE A 356 3.27 -2.30 6.19
CA PHE A 356 2.27 -1.30 6.55
C PHE A 356 0.90 -1.69 6.01
N LEU A 357 0.82 -2.04 4.73
CA LEU A 357 -0.45 -2.28 4.05
C LEU A 357 -1.24 -3.45 4.65
N LYS A 358 -0.56 -4.50 5.15
CA LYS A 358 -1.22 -5.64 5.81
C LYS A 358 -1.91 -5.32 7.15
N GLN A 359 -1.62 -4.15 7.74
CA GLN A 359 -2.29 -3.71 8.97
C GLN A 359 -3.75 -3.30 8.69
N TYR A 360 -4.07 -3.01 7.43
CA TYR A 360 -5.35 -2.46 6.98
C TYR A 360 -5.90 -3.24 5.78
N GLU A 361 -7.18 -3.09 5.53
CA GLU A 361 -7.73 -3.29 4.20
C GLU A 361 -7.63 -1.95 3.47
N VAL A 362 -6.96 -1.94 2.31
CA VAL A 362 -6.54 -0.69 1.67
C VAL A 362 -7.33 -0.44 0.39
N VAL A 363 -7.80 0.77 0.23
CA VAL A 363 -8.51 1.25 -0.95
C VAL A 363 -7.68 2.31 -1.66
N PHE A 364 -7.46 2.11 -2.94
CA PHE A 364 -6.82 3.04 -3.86
C PHE A 364 -7.91 3.59 -4.79
N ASP A 365 -8.40 4.79 -4.52
CA ASP A 365 -9.53 5.40 -5.22
C ASP A 365 -9.05 6.56 -6.11
N ALA A 366 -8.88 6.27 -7.41
CA ALA A 366 -8.48 7.28 -8.39
C ALA A 366 -9.60 8.24 -8.75
N GLU A 367 -10.87 7.84 -8.59
CA GLU A 367 -12.01 8.70 -8.91
C GLU A 367 -12.10 9.89 -7.94
N ASN A 368 -11.91 9.60 -6.65
CA ASN A 368 -11.99 10.60 -5.58
C ASN A 368 -10.61 11.11 -5.15
N LYS A 369 -9.53 10.60 -5.76
CA LYS A 369 -8.13 10.92 -5.41
C LYS A 369 -7.85 10.68 -3.93
N LEU A 370 -8.17 9.47 -3.48
CA LEU A 370 -8.07 9.08 -2.08
C LEU A 370 -7.30 7.76 -1.92
N MET A 371 -6.56 7.67 -0.82
CA MET A 371 -6.19 6.41 -0.21
C MET A 371 -7.13 6.17 0.96
N GLY A 372 -7.68 4.96 1.07
CA GLY A 372 -8.56 4.56 2.16
C GLY A 372 -7.96 3.42 2.97
N PHE A 373 -8.15 3.45 4.29
CA PHE A 373 -7.64 2.45 5.22
C PHE A 373 -8.76 2.02 6.15
N TYR A 374 -9.08 0.72 6.14
CA TYR A 374 -10.09 0.12 6.99
C TYR A 374 -9.45 -0.85 7.99
N GLY A 375 -9.71 -0.65 9.27
CA GLY A 375 -9.21 -1.49 10.37
C GLY A 375 -9.16 -0.75 11.71
N ASP A 376 -8.85 -1.49 12.77
CA ASP A 376 -8.86 -1.00 14.15
C ASP A 376 -7.49 -0.44 14.59
N ASN A 377 -6.43 -0.61 13.79
CA ASN A 377 -5.06 -0.19 14.12
C ASN A 377 -4.80 1.31 13.87
N LYS A 378 -5.83 2.15 13.95
CA LYS A 378 -5.71 3.59 13.75
C LYS A 378 -6.49 4.36 14.81
N TYR A 379 -6.05 5.58 15.06
CA TYR A 379 -6.61 6.47 16.07
C TYR A 379 -6.93 7.83 15.44
N ASP A 380 -8.02 8.45 15.86
CA ASP A 380 -8.37 9.82 15.49
C ASP A 380 -7.46 10.79 16.27
N PHE A 381 -6.41 11.24 15.61
CA PHE A 381 -5.40 12.10 16.21
C PHE A 381 -5.89 13.55 16.42
N THR A 382 -6.92 13.97 15.68
CA THR A 382 -7.45 15.34 15.83
C THR A 382 -8.00 15.63 17.22
N LYS A 383 -8.40 14.59 17.96
CA LYS A 383 -8.87 14.71 19.35
C LYS A 383 -7.74 15.06 20.31
N TYR A 384 -6.54 14.51 20.08
CA TYR A 384 -5.38 14.74 20.95
C TYR A 384 -4.80 16.14 20.78
N THR A 385 -4.72 16.62 19.54
CA THR A 385 -4.20 17.97 19.27
C THR A 385 -5.09 19.07 19.83
N ASN A 386 -6.39 18.87 19.91
CA ASN A 386 -7.33 19.83 20.49
C ASN A 386 -7.24 19.86 22.02
N GLU A 387 -7.11 18.72 22.68
CA GLU A 387 -6.96 18.64 24.14
C GLU A 387 -5.63 19.25 24.60
N ASP A 388 -4.51 18.89 23.95
CA ASP A 388 -3.19 19.45 24.23
C ASP A 388 -3.12 20.96 23.96
N TYR A 389 -3.78 21.44 22.91
CA TYR A 389 -3.79 22.87 22.58
C TYR A 389 -4.63 23.68 23.58
N GLU A 390 -5.77 23.14 24.04
CA GLU A 390 -6.58 23.78 25.10
C GLU A 390 -5.83 23.80 26.43
N GLU A 391 -5.17 22.70 26.82
CA GLU A 391 -4.37 22.64 28.04
C GLU A 391 -3.17 23.59 27.98
N TYR A 392 -2.44 23.62 26.86
CA TYR A 392 -1.32 24.55 26.65
C TYR A 392 -1.76 26.01 26.65
N CYS A 393 -2.88 26.34 26.02
CA CYS A 393 -3.48 27.68 26.08
C CYS A 393 -3.87 28.05 27.52
N TRP A 394 -4.40 27.10 28.28
CA TRP A 394 -4.78 27.32 29.69
C TRP A 394 -3.56 27.62 30.57
N TYR A 395 -2.49 26.84 30.48
CA TYR A 395 -1.21 27.09 31.19
C TYR A 395 -0.61 28.43 30.83
N ASN A 396 -0.57 28.82 29.58
CA ASN A 396 -0.08 30.12 29.15
C ASN A 396 -0.95 31.25 29.68
N THR A 397 -2.26 31.11 29.62
CA THR A 397 -3.20 32.13 30.16
C THR A 397 -3.05 32.30 31.67
N VAL A 398 -2.96 31.19 32.41
CA VAL A 398 -2.75 31.21 33.86
C VAL A 398 -1.38 31.82 34.21
N SER A 399 -0.33 31.49 33.46
CA SER A 399 0.98 32.04 33.66
C SER A 399 1.05 33.55 33.44
N VAL A 400 0.37 34.06 32.42
CA VAL A 400 0.25 35.50 32.14
C VAL A 400 -0.52 36.20 33.23
N ILE A 401 -1.63 35.61 33.74
CA ILE A 401 -2.41 36.17 34.85
C ILE A 401 -1.58 36.20 36.12
N LEU A 402 -0.84 35.13 36.44
CA LEU A 402 0.03 35.10 37.60
C LEU A 402 1.16 36.14 37.49
N LEU A 403 1.74 36.31 36.32
CA LEU A 403 2.76 37.33 36.07
C LEU A 403 2.20 38.75 36.30
N PHE A 404 0.95 38.97 35.84
CA PHE A 404 0.27 40.23 36.04
C PHE A 404 0.00 40.50 37.52
N LEU A 405 -0.43 39.52 38.29
CA LEU A 405 -0.70 39.65 39.70
C LEU A 405 0.58 39.87 40.51
N VAL A 406 1.67 39.18 40.19
CA VAL A 406 2.93 39.26 40.96
C VAL A 406 3.74 40.53 40.67
N ILE A 407 3.67 41.05 39.43
CA ILE A 407 4.51 42.19 39.02
C ILE A 407 3.72 43.50 39.05
N ILE A 408 2.53 43.51 38.48
CA ILE A 408 1.80 44.76 38.19
C ILE A 408 1.08 45.26 39.46
N ILE A 409 0.47 44.38 40.25
CA ILE A 409 -0.21 44.80 41.49
C ILE A 409 0.76 45.44 42.49
N PRO A 410 1.96 44.88 42.80
CA PRO A 410 2.95 45.54 43.66
C PRO A 410 3.44 46.87 43.08
N MET A 411 3.66 46.97 41.76
CA MET A 411 4.05 48.26 41.14
C MET A 411 2.98 49.35 41.32
N ILE A 412 1.71 48.99 41.12
CA ILE A 412 0.58 49.93 41.35
C ILE A 412 0.52 50.33 42.82
N TYR A 413 0.71 49.38 43.74
CA TYR A 413 0.73 49.65 45.17
C TYR A 413 1.88 50.59 45.54
N GLU A 414 3.08 50.41 45.02
CA GLU A 414 4.24 51.25 45.29
C GLU A 414 4.07 52.67 44.76
N VAL A 415 3.48 52.81 43.56
CA VAL A 415 3.20 54.12 42.95
C VAL A 415 2.12 54.87 43.76
N THR A 416 1.07 54.19 44.18
CA THR A 416 -0.03 54.81 44.98
C THR A 416 0.42 55.19 46.41
N HIS A 417 1.38 54.43 46.95
CA HIS A 417 1.93 54.75 48.29
C HIS A 417 2.96 55.90 48.29
N LYS A 418 3.62 56.12 47.11
CA LYS A 418 4.56 57.28 46.98
C LYS A 418 3.85 58.57 46.57
N MET A 419 2.57 58.52 46.21
CA MET A 419 1.78 59.71 45.91
C MET A 419 0.92 60.24 47.10
N LYS A 420 0.99 59.56 48.24
CA LYS A 420 0.46 60.05 49.52
C LYS A 420 1.62 60.56 50.40
#